data_9857ee456387b79e915305cf109e0555
#
_entry.id   9857ee456387b79e915305cf109e0555
#
_cell.length_a   1.000
_cell.length_b   1.000
_cell.length_c   1.000
_cell.angle_alpha   90.00
_cell.angle_beta   90.00
_cell.angle_gamma   90.00
#
_symmetry.space_group_name_H-M   'P 1'
#
loop_
_entity.id
_entity.type
_entity.pdbx_description
1 polymer ?
#
loop_
_entity_poly.entity_id
_entity_poly.type
_entity_poly.pdbx_seq_one_letter_code
_entity_poly.pdbx_strand_id
1 'polypeptide(L)' 'MHFGVENVDETLNRVIEAGGKILMDKSTIPGVGHLLAFEDPGGNPALVMQYDSAAQ' A
#
# COMPACT_ATOMS: atom_id res chain seq x y z
N MET A 1 4.18 -10.62 0.17
CA MET A 1 3.13 -10.73 1.19
C MET A 1 2.02 -9.73 0.91
N HIS A 2 0.80 -10.07 1.23
CA HIS A 2 -0.37 -9.33 0.81
C HIS A 2 -1.26 -9.01 2.01
N PHE A 3 -1.55 -7.74 2.20
CA PHE A 3 -2.34 -7.29 3.35
C PHE A 3 -3.55 -6.48 2.89
N GLY A 4 -4.67 -6.68 3.58
CA GLY A 4 -5.81 -5.79 3.47
C GLY A 4 -5.71 -4.71 4.55
N VAL A 5 -5.86 -3.45 4.20
CA VAL A 5 -5.84 -2.34 5.15
C VAL A 5 -6.99 -1.38 4.85
N GLU A 6 -7.37 -0.59 5.86
CA GLU A 6 -8.44 0.38 5.68
C GLU A 6 -7.97 1.66 4.99
N ASN A 7 -6.70 2.01 5.14
CA ASN A 7 -6.19 3.29 4.62
C ASN A 7 -4.77 3.13 4.09
N VAL A 8 -4.65 3.14 2.78
CA VAL A 8 -3.36 3.02 2.09
C VAL A 8 -2.47 4.23 2.36
N ASP A 9 -3.06 5.42 2.45
CA ASP A 9 -2.28 6.64 2.69
C ASP A 9 -1.62 6.61 4.07
N GLU A 10 -2.33 6.12 5.08
CA GLU A 10 -1.77 5.97 6.42
C GLU A 10 -0.64 4.95 6.41
N THR A 11 -0.83 3.84 5.72
CA THR A 11 0.21 2.82 5.58
C THR A 11 1.44 3.37 4.89
N LEU A 12 1.25 4.17 3.85
CA LEU A 12 2.34 4.83 3.13
C LEU A 12 3.18 5.68 4.09
N ASN A 13 2.53 6.49 4.91
CA ASN A 13 3.22 7.34 5.88
C ASN A 13 3.99 6.51 6.90
N ARG A 14 3.42 5.42 7.38
CA ARG A 14 4.09 4.52 8.33
C ARG A 14 5.32 3.87 7.73
N VAL A 15 5.24 3.46 6.47
CA VAL A 15 6.37 2.86 5.78
C VAL A 15 7.53 3.85 5.67
N ILE A 16 7.21 5.08 5.28
CA ILE A 16 8.23 6.13 5.15
C ILE A 16 8.87 6.44 6.50
N GLU A 17 8.07 6.57 7.56
CA GLU A 17 8.57 6.84 8.90
C GLU A 17 9.46 5.71 9.43
N ALA A 18 9.15 4.49 9.07
CA ALA A 18 9.93 3.32 9.50
C ALA A 18 11.21 3.12 8.70
N GLY A 19 11.44 3.94 7.67
CA GLY A 19 12.63 3.81 6.83
C GLY A 19 12.46 2.83 5.68
N GLY A 20 11.23 2.44 5.39
CA GLY A 20 10.95 1.57 4.26
C GLY A 20 11.01 2.33 2.93
N LYS A 21 10.87 1.60 1.85
CA LYS A 21 10.98 2.14 0.50
C LYS A 21 9.70 1.85 -0.28
N ILE A 22 9.20 2.83 -1.00
CA ILE A 22 8.02 2.64 -1.85
C ILE A 22 8.48 2.07 -3.18
N LEU A 23 7.98 0.87 -3.51
CA LEU A 23 8.29 0.20 -4.77
C LEU A 23 7.30 0.60 -5.86
N MET A 24 6.05 0.82 -5.48
CA MET A 24 5.01 1.26 -6.40
C MET A 24 4.09 2.20 -5.64
N ASP A 25 3.88 3.39 -6.19
CA ASP A 25 3.00 4.37 -5.58
C ASP A 25 1.55 3.87 -5.56
N LYS A 26 0.74 4.50 -4.72
CA LYS A 26 -0.68 4.21 -4.62
C LYS A 26 -1.32 4.20 -6.00
N SER A 27 -1.92 3.09 -6.34
CA SER A 27 -2.65 2.93 -7.60
C SER A 27 -4.11 2.64 -7.30
N THR A 28 -5.01 3.18 -8.11
CA THR A 28 -6.44 2.94 -7.99
C THR A 28 -6.88 1.94 -9.04
N ILE A 29 -7.56 0.90 -8.60
CA ILE A 29 -8.16 -0.09 -9.50
C ILE A 29 -9.66 0.15 -9.47
N PRO A 30 -10.25 0.66 -10.56
CA PRO A 30 -11.67 0.99 -10.58
C PRO A 30 -12.54 -0.20 -10.19
N GLY A 31 -13.46 0.04 -9.24
CA GLY A 31 -14.37 -0.99 -8.77
C GLY A 31 -13.78 -1.96 -7.77
N VAL A 32 -12.49 -1.88 -7.49
CA VAL A 32 -11.81 -2.79 -6.56
C VAL A 32 -11.26 -2.05 -5.35
N GLY A 33 -10.41 -1.05 -5.56
CA GLY A 33 -9.81 -0.33 -4.45
C GLY A 33 -8.48 0.30 -4.81
N HIS A 34 -7.63 0.44 -3.81
CA HIS A 34 -6.32 1.06 -3.93
C HIS A 34 -5.23 0.06 -3.58
N LEU A 35 -4.09 0.20 -4.23
CA LEU A 35 -2.98 -0.74 -4.12
C LEU A 35 -1.69 0.01 -3.88
N LEU A 36 -0.85 -0.51 -3.00
CA LEU A 36 0.46 0.05 -2.69
C LEU A 36 1.47 -1.08 -2.52
N ALA A 37 2.62 -0.97 -3.15
CA ALA A 37 3.71 -1.92 -2.95
C ALA A 37 4.88 -1.20 -2.31
N PHE A 38 5.49 -1.81 -1.32
CA PHE A 38 6.63 -1.24 -0.62
C PHE A 38 7.57 -2.32 -0.14
N GLU A 39 8.74 -1.89 0.30
CA GLU A 39 9.77 -2.75 0.85
C GLU A 39 10.07 -2.27 2.27
N ASP A 40 10.12 -3.19 3.24
CA ASP A 40 10.43 -2.80 4.60
C ASP A 40 11.92 -2.46 4.74
N PRO A 41 12.36 -1.91 5.90
CA PRO A 41 13.77 -1.57 6.09
C PRO A 41 14.73 -2.76 5.97
N GLY A 42 14.21 -3.97 6.10
CA GLY A 42 15.01 -5.20 5.93
C GLY A 42 15.09 -5.69 4.49
N GLY A 43 14.44 -4.97 3.56
CA GLY A 43 14.47 -5.34 2.15
C GLY A 43 13.39 -6.34 1.73
N ASN A 44 12.38 -6.55 2.56
CA ASN A 44 11.31 -7.50 2.24
C ASN A 44 10.15 -6.79 1.54
N PRO A 45 9.77 -7.21 0.34
CA PRO A 45 8.66 -6.59 -0.37
C PRO A 45 7.32 -6.99 0.25
N ALA A 46 6.38 -6.06 0.21
CA ALA A 46 5.02 -6.30 0.70
C ALA A 46 4.03 -5.55 -0.18
N LEU A 47 2.83 -6.09 -0.24
CA LEU A 47 1.73 -5.50 -1.01
C LEU A 47 0.60 -5.20 -0.06
N VAL A 48 0.09 -3.96 -0.14
CA VAL A 48 -1.01 -3.49 0.70
C VAL A 48 -2.18 -3.12 -0.20
N MET A 49 -3.38 -3.51 0.18
CA MET A 49 -4.56 -3.25 -0.62
C MET A 49 -5.68 -2.71 0.27
N GLN A 50 -6.30 -1.65 -0.18
CA GLN A 50 -7.48 -1.06 0.44
C GLN A 50 -8.67 -1.32 -0.47
N TYR A 51 -9.59 -2.16 -0.04
CA TYR A 51 -10.77 -2.48 -0.84
C TYR A 51 -11.79 -1.35 -0.74
N ASP A 52 -12.23 -0.86 -1.88
CA ASP A 52 -13.22 0.20 -1.97
C ASP A 52 -13.98 0.06 -3.29
N SER A 53 -15.19 -0.46 -3.22
CA SER A 53 -16.01 -0.68 -4.42
C SER A 53 -16.37 0.61 -5.14
N ALA A 54 -16.24 1.76 -4.48
CA ALA A 54 -16.48 3.07 -5.08
C ALA A 54 -15.20 3.68 -5.68
N ALA A 55 -14.07 2.98 -5.65
CA ALA A 55 -12.81 3.47 -6.19
C ALA A 55 -12.91 3.73 -7.69
N GLN A 56 -12.30 4.82 -8.14
CA GLN A 56 -12.31 5.23 -9.54
C GLN A 56 -10.94 5.74 -9.97
#